data_986a9013ae57f0330443bf852b05e589
#
_entry.id   986a9013ae57f0330443bf852b05e589
#
_cell.length_a   1.000
_cell.length_b   1.000
_cell.length_c   1.000
_cell.angle_alpha   90.00
_cell.angle_beta   90.00
_cell.angle_gamma   90.00
#
_symmetry.space_group_name_H-M   'P 1'
#
loop_
_entity.id
_entity.type
_entity.pdbx_description
1 polymer ?
#
loop_
_entity_poly.entity_id
_entity_poly.type
_entity_poly.pdbx_seq_one_letter_code
_entity_poly.pdbx_strand_id
1 'polypeptide(L)'
;YPVNGMYIRPLLCVGRKEIEDYLKGREMPYCIDATNMEDAYMRNRIRNHVIPYFKENINEKTVEHMNRSMDQLREIWDYMERQTESAYQICTAQNGEKICIHADAYHRQERLIRKMILRKALVLVAEHEKDLEQVHVEKLEGLFEKQVGKRLDLPYGVCACRTYEGIELKRKKKDTELAEEEKNLDLKQVSGKISYGKWEISYRIFEKEECRCQIPKKTYTKWFDYGIIKQSVAVRTRRAGDFIVIDESGGRQKLKSYFINKKIPVAERAGIPLIAEGSEILWIVGCRQSKAYQ
;
A
#
# COMPACT_ATOMS: atom_id res chain seq x y z
N TYR A 1 6.25 -29.03 8.11
CA TYR A 1 5.76 -29.13 9.50
C TYR A 1 4.82 -30.32 9.65
N PRO A 2 4.84 -31.02 10.79
CA PRO A 2 3.86 -32.08 11.12
C PRO A 2 2.42 -31.55 11.13
N VAL A 3 2.24 -30.29 11.48
CA VAL A 3 0.98 -29.55 11.42
C VAL A 3 1.13 -28.35 10.49
N ASN A 4 0.23 -28.19 9.54
CA ASN A 4 0.19 -27.05 8.63
C ASN A 4 -1.27 -26.65 8.39
N GLY A 5 -1.74 -25.66 9.11
CA GLY A 5 -3.15 -25.28 9.12
C GLY A 5 -4.04 -26.44 9.57
N MET A 6 -4.97 -26.85 8.70
CA MET A 6 -5.87 -27.98 8.97
C MET A 6 -5.26 -29.37 8.71
N TYR A 7 -4.06 -29.44 8.15
CA TYR A 7 -3.42 -30.70 7.80
C TYR A 7 -2.50 -31.18 8.91
N ILE A 8 -2.71 -32.42 9.37
CA ILE A 8 -1.87 -33.12 10.34
C ILE A 8 -1.16 -34.26 9.62
N ARG A 9 0.17 -34.36 9.77
CA ARG A 9 1.01 -35.39 9.16
C ARG A 9 1.78 -36.13 10.24
N PRO A 10 1.13 -37.04 10.98
CA PRO A 10 1.74 -37.67 12.17
C PRO A 10 2.91 -38.62 11.86
N LEU A 11 2.99 -39.16 10.65
CA LEU A 11 4.01 -40.11 10.22
C LEU A 11 5.29 -39.45 9.64
N LEU A 12 5.44 -38.12 9.71
CA LEU A 12 6.66 -37.47 9.21
C LEU A 12 7.91 -37.77 10.04
N CYS A 13 7.74 -38.24 11.28
CA CYS A 13 8.85 -38.61 12.17
C CYS A 13 9.35 -40.03 11.96
N VAL A 14 8.70 -40.82 11.11
CA VAL A 14 8.98 -42.25 10.93
C VAL A 14 9.44 -42.51 9.48
N GLY A 15 10.46 -43.37 9.32
CA GLY A 15 10.93 -43.78 8.00
C GLY A 15 9.96 -44.75 7.33
N ARG A 16 9.93 -44.78 6.00
CA ARG A 16 9.04 -45.67 5.24
C ARG A 16 9.29 -47.14 5.58
N LYS A 17 10.56 -47.54 5.71
CA LYS A 17 10.92 -48.91 6.07
C LYS A 17 10.36 -49.32 7.45
N GLU A 18 10.43 -48.42 8.42
CA GLU A 18 9.88 -48.67 9.76
C GLU A 18 8.35 -48.86 9.72
N ILE A 19 7.65 -48.10 8.87
CA ILE A 19 6.22 -48.26 8.65
C ILE A 19 5.90 -49.60 8.01
N GLU A 20 6.65 -49.99 6.97
CA GLU A 20 6.47 -51.25 6.26
C GLU A 20 6.76 -52.45 7.18
N ASP A 21 7.83 -52.38 7.99
CA ASP A 21 8.19 -53.43 8.95
C ASP A 21 7.13 -53.57 10.06
N TYR A 22 6.59 -52.43 10.54
CA TYR A 22 5.49 -52.44 11.51
C TYR A 22 4.22 -53.08 10.96
N LEU A 23 3.84 -52.77 9.71
CA LEU A 23 2.66 -53.34 9.06
C LEU A 23 2.83 -54.83 8.80
N LYS A 24 4.02 -55.27 8.36
CA LYS A 24 4.36 -56.71 8.20
C LYS A 24 4.29 -57.47 9.52
N GLY A 25 4.85 -56.91 10.60
CA GLY A 25 4.81 -57.51 11.92
C GLY A 25 3.42 -57.67 12.52
N ARG A 26 2.45 -56.91 11.98
CA ARG A 26 1.03 -56.98 12.37
C ARG A 26 0.15 -57.67 11.34
N GLU A 27 0.73 -58.20 10.26
CA GLU A 27 0.00 -58.85 9.15
C GLU A 27 -1.08 -57.95 8.52
N MET A 28 -0.84 -56.62 8.55
CA MET A 28 -1.78 -55.65 8.01
C MET A 28 -1.54 -55.46 6.51
N PRO A 29 -2.56 -55.64 5.66
CA PRO A 29 -2.40 -55.40 4.24
C PRO A 29 -2.26 -53.90 3.96
N TYR A 30 -1.38 -53.52 3.01
CA TYR A 30 -1.27 -52.16 2.51
C TYR A 30 -1.06 -52.16 1.00
N CYS A 31 -1.48 -51.10 0.34
CA CYS A 31 -1.32 -50.93 -1.09
C CYS A 31 -0.08 -50.08 -1.38
N ILE A 32 0.67 -50.47 -2.39
CA ILE A 32 1.76 -49.64 -2.96
C ILE A 32 1.23 -49.00 -4.21
N ASP A 33 1.20 -47.68 -4.21
CA ASP A 33 0.84 -46.91 -5.39
C ASP A 33 1.95 -47.02 -6.45
N ALA A 34 1.62 -47.62 -7.61
CA ALA A 34 2.56 -47.86 -8.69
C ALA A 34 3.19 -46.55 -9.24
N THR A 35 2.48 -45.42 -9.14
CA THR A 35 2.98 -44.09 -9.58
C THR A 35 4.18 -43.62 -8.75
N ASN A 36 4.43 -44.18 -7.58
CA ASN A 36 5.62 -43.86 -6.76
C ASN A 36 6.94 -44.33 -7.42
N MET A 37 6.86 -45.27 -8.34
CA MET A 37 8.03 -45.79 -9.08
C MET A 37 8.25 -45.01 -10.40
N GLU A 38 7.33 -44.18 -10.78
CA GLU A 38 7.45 -43.40 -12.02
C GLU A 38 8.32 -42.15 -11.84
N ASP A 39 9.29 -41.97 -12.73
CA ASP A 39 10.19 -40.83 -12.73
C ASP A 39 9.60 -39.56 -13.39
N ALA A 40 8.30 -39.58 -13.69
CA ALA A 40 7.59 -38.45 -14.27
C ALA A 40 7.65 -37.17 -13.37
N TYR A 41 7.66 -37.38 -12.06
CA TYR A 41 7.71 -36.31 -11.08
C TYR A 41 9.12 -36.09 -10.53
N MET A 42 9.56 -34.82 -10.45
CA MET A 42 10.88 -34.45 -9.92
C MET A 42 11.14 -35.03 -8.53
N ARG A 43 10.13 -35.04 -7.64
CA ARG A 43 10.28 -35.58 -6.30
C ARG A 43 10.54 -37.09 -6.29
N ASN A 44 9.95 -37.84 -7.25
CA ASN A 44 10.20 -39.28 -7.37
C ASN A 44 11.63 -39.54 -7.86
N ARG A 45 12.12 -38.79 -8.84
CA ARG A 45 13.52 -38.83 -9.29
C ARG A 45 14.51 -38.59 -8.16
N ILE A 46 14.25 -37.56 -7.33
CA ILE A 46 15.10 -37.28 -6.18
C ILE A 46 15.09 -38.47 -5.19
N ARG A 47 13.91 -39.00 -4.87
CA ARG A 47 13.73 -40.11 -3.94
C ARG A 47 14.35 -41.41 -4.42
N ASN A 48 14.15 -41.73 -5.70
CA ASN A 48 14.51 -43.01 -6.28
C ASN A 48 15.97 -43.07 -6.75
N HIS A 49 16.56 -41.93 -7.13
CA HIS A 49 17.90 -41.90 -7.71
C HIS A 49 18.88 -41.04 -6.91
N VAL A 50 18.52 -39.80 -6.57
CA VAL A 50 19.47 -38.86 -5.96
C VAL A 50 19.78 -39.20 -4.51
N ILE A 51 18.76 -39.46 -3.68
CA ILE A 51 18.97 -39.81 -2.26
C ILE A 51 19.72 -41.13 -2.10
N PRO A 52 19.41 -42.22 -2.82
CA PRO A 52 20.20 -43.43 -2.77
C PRO A 52 21.65 -43.22 -3.19
N TYR A 53 21.89 -42.50 -4.31
CA TYR A 53 23.24 -42.18 -4.76
C TYR A 53 24.06 -41.48 -3.66
N PHE A 54 23.50 -40.51 -2.98
CA PHE A 54 24.18 -39.80 -1.88
C PHE A 54 24.48 -40.73 -0.70
N LYS A 55 23.54 -41.61 -0.35
CA LYS A 55 23.74 -42.57 0.75
C LYS A 55 24.85 -43.62 0.46
N GLU A 56 24.90 -44.10 -0.78
CA GLU A 56 25.81 -45.16 -1.17
C GLU A 56 27.21 -44.64 -1.50
N ASN A 57 27.30 -43.45 -2.14
CA ASN A 57 28.57 -43.00 -2.71
C ASN A 57 29.19 -41.81 -1.95
N ILE A 58 28.44 -41.14 -1.07
CA ILE A 58 28.95 -39.96 -0.36
C ILE A 58 28.91 -40.16 1.15
N ASN A 59 27.73 -40.39 1.74
CA ASN A 59 27.59 -40.61 3.17
C ASN A 59 26.28 -41.33 3.49
N GLU A 60 26.36 -42.50 4.13
CA GLU A 60 25.19 -43.30 4.53
C GLU A 60 24.19 -42.47 5.37
N LYS A 61 24.69 -41.52 6.21
CA LYS A 61 23.89 -40.63 7.06
C LYS A 61 23.44 -39.36 6.39
N THR A 62 23.53 -39.25 5.04
CA THR A 62 23.17 -38.02 4.33
C THR A 62 21.80 -37.48 4.71
N VAL A 63 20.78 -38.34 4.78
CA VAL A 63 19.40 -37.90 5.11
C VAL A 63 19.31 -37.39 6.55
N GLU A 64 20.02 -38.03 7.50
CA GLU A 64 20.09 -37.59 8.89
C GLU A 64 20.73 -36.17 8.98
N HIS A 65 21.86 -35.98 8.29
CA HIS A 65 22.53 -34.67 8.25
C HIS A 65 21.68 -33.60 7.61
N MET A 66 20.98 -33.92 6.50
CA MET A 66 20.03 -32.98 5.87
C MET A 66 18.90 -32.62 6.82
N ASN A 67 18.30 -33.57 7.49
CA ASN A 67 17.22 -33.33 8.44
C ASN A 67 17.70 -32.44 9.60
N ARG A 68 18.87 -32.73 10.18
CA ARG A 68 19.45 -31.90 11.25
C ARG A 68 19.67 -30.47 10.80
N SER A 69 20.22 -30.28 9.59
CA SER A 69 20.40 -28.93 9.02
C SER A 69 19.09 -28.24 8.79
N MET A 70 18.06 -28.93 8.29
CA MET A 70 16.72 -28.35 8.12
C MET A 70 16.08 -27.96 9.45
N ASP A 71 16.25 -28.73 10.50
CA ASP A 71 15.74 -28.40 11.83
C ASP A 71 16.43 -27.16 12.40
N GLN A 72 17.76 -27.05 12.28
CA GLN A 72 18.50 -25.84 12.68
C GLN A 72 18.04 -24.61 11.88
N LEU A 73 17.88 -24.74 10.56
CA LEU A 73 17.38 -23.64 9.73
C LEU A 73 15.95 -23.24 10.11
N ARG A 74 15.13 -24.19 10.53
CA ARG A 74 13.77 -23.94 11.00
C ARG A 74 13.77 -23.13 12.31
N GLU A 75 14.61 -23.51 13.27
CA GLU A 75 14.76 -22.75 14.53
C GLU A 75 15.23 -21.32 14.28
N ILE A 76 16.21 -21.14 13.38
CA ILE A 76 16.68 -19.81 12.97
C ILE A 76 15.54 -19.01 12.31
N TRP A 77 14.79 -19.64 11.41
CA TRP A 77 13.68 -19.00 10.74
C TRP A 77 12.59 -18.54 11.71
N ASP A 78 12.20 -19.41 12.65
CA ASP A 78 11.19 -19.10 13.66
C ASP A 78 11.65 -17.94 14.57
N TYR A 79 12.94 -17.89 14.90
CA TYR A 79 13.52 -16.75 15.61
C TYR A 79 13.44 -15.47 14.80
N MET A 80 13.84 -15.50 13.52
CA MET A 80 13.83 -14.35 12.62
C MET A 80 12.39 -13.85 12.36
N GLU A 81 11.43 -14.77 12.28
CA GLU A 81 10.02 -14.41 12.10
C GLU A 81 9.48 -13.66 13.32
N ARG A 82 9.80 -14.12 14.54
CA ARG A 82 9.43 -13.38 15.78
C ARG A 82 10.07 -12.00 15.85
N GLN A 83 11.36 -11.88 15.50
CA GLN A 83 12.03 -10.57 15.45
C GLN A 83 11.40 -9.65 14.41
N THR A 84 11.07 -10.21 13.25
CA THR A 84 10.39 -9.47 12.18
C THR A 84 9.02 -9.00 12.61
N GLU A 85 8.23 -9.84 13.30
CA GLU A 85 6.90 -9.45 13.81
C GLU A 85 7.00 -8.25 14.74
N SER A 86 7.89 -8.31 15.73
CA SER A 86 8.10 -7.21 16.68
C SER A 86 8.54 -5.92 15.98
N ALA A 87 9.49 -6.02 15.05
CA ALA A 87 9.96 -4.88 14.28
C ALA A 87 8.89 -4.34 13.32
N TYR A 88 8.08 -5.22 12.73
CA TYR A 88 6.99 -4.85 11.83
C TYR A 88 5.97 -3.96 12.54
N GLN A 89 5.56 -4.31 13.75
CA GLN A 89 4.62 -3.51 14.55
C GLN A 89 5.15 -2.10 14.86
N ILE A 90 6.47 -1.96 15.03
CA ILE A 90 7.11 -0.67 15.30
C ILE A 90 7.25 0.16 14.02
N CYS A 91 7.54 -0.50 12.90
CA CYS A 91 7.86 0.16 11.63
C CYS A 91 6.64 0.49 10.79
N THR A 92 5.47 -0.09 11.07
CA THR A 92 4.32 0.01 10.17
C THR A 92 3.07 0.54 10.87
N ALA A 93 2.24 1.23 10.10
CA ALA A 93 0.88 1.60 10.47
C ALA A 93 -0.09 1.11 9.39
N GLN A 94 -1.14 0.43 9.81
CA GLN A 94 -2.19 -0.03 8.91
C GLN A 94 -3.41 0.87 9.00
N ASN A 95 -3.83 1.42 7.87
CA ASN A 95 -5.03 2.24 7.71
C ASN A 95 -5.94 1.60 6.65
N GLY A 96 -6.87 0.75 7.10
CA GLY A 96 -7.72 -0.04 6.20
C GLY A 96 -6.88 -0.98 5.32
N GLU A 97 -7.00 -0.85 3.99
CA GLU A 97 -6.28 -1.68 3.01
C GLU A 97 -4.85 -1.17 2.70
N LYS A 98 -4.39 -0.13 3.40
CA LYS A 98 -3.08 0.47 3.18
C LYS A 98 -2.14 0.13 4.31
N ILE A 99 -0.88 -0.12 3.97
CA ILE A 99 0.22 -0.29 4.92
C ILE A 99 1.23 0.83 4.68
N CYS A 100 1.50 1.60 5.72
CA CYS A 100 2.52 2.65 5.71
C CYS A 100 3.76 2.14 6.46
N ILE A 101 4.93 2.20 5.84
CA ILE A 101 6.22 1.84 6.45
C ILE A 101 6.98 3.13 6.72
N HIS A 102 7.24 3.41 8.00
CA HIS A 102 7.94 4.61 8.44
C HIS A 102 9.46 4.49 8.25
N ALA A 103 10.04 5.40 7.48
CA ALA A 103 11.45 5.35 7.09
C ALA A 103 12.40 5.32 8.28
N ASP A 104 12.21 6.19 9.28
CA ASP A 104 13.09 6.29 10.43
C ASP A 104 13.13 5.01 11.27
N ALA A 105 11.97 4.41 11.55
CA ALA A 105 11.88 3.16 12.29
C ALA A 105 12.44 1.99 11.48
N TYR A 106 12.17 1.96 10.18
CA TYR A 106 12.65 0.95 9.23
C TYR A 106 14.18 0.96 9.11
N HIS A 107 14.81 2.12 8.94
CA HIS A 107 16.27 2.20 8.76
C HIS A 107 17.07 1.88 10.03
N ARG A 108 16.44 1.90 11.19
CA ARG A 108 17.04 1.43 12.47
C ARG A 108 17.12 -0.09 12.58
N GLN A 109 16.40 -0.81 11.73
CA GLN A 109 16.39 -2.28 11.77
C GLN A 109 17.60 -2.87 11.02
N GLU A 110 18.01 -4.06 11.45
CA GLU A 110 19.03 -4.84 10.76
C GLU A 110 18.62 -5.15 9.32
N ARG A 111 19.58 -5.24 8.42
CA ARG A 111 19.34 -5.39 6.97
C ARG A 111 18.41 -6.57 6.64
N LEU A 112 18.58 -7.70 7.30
CA LEU A 112 17.75 -8.88 7.05
C LEU A 112 16.31 -8.64 7.51
N ILE A 113 16.14 -8.08 8.71
CA ILE A 113 14.81 -7.72 9.25
C ILE A 113 14.10 -6.72 8.34
N ARG A 114 14.82 -5.71 7.82
CA ARG A 114 14.25 -4.76 6.85
C ARG A 114 13.65 -5.45 5.63
N LYS A 115 14.37 -6.40 5.04
CA LYS A 115 13.88 -7.17 3.89
C LYS A 115 12.65 -8.01 4.24
N MET A 116 12.65 -8.63 5.42
CA MET A 116 11.53 -9.43 5.89
C MET A 116 10.29 -8.55 6.16
N ILE A 117 10.46 -7.34 6.71
CA ILE A 117 9.36 -6.36 6.88
C ILE A 117 8.74 -6.02 5.54
N LEU A 118 9.55 -5.70 4.52
CA LEU A 118 9.06 -5.37 3.18
C LEU A 118 8.32 -6.55 2.55
N ARG A 119 8.88 -7.76 2.65
CA ARG A 119 8.24 -8.98 2.14
C ARG A 119 6.89 -9.20 2.82
N LYS A 120 6.84 -9.09 4.15
CA LYS A 120 5.61 -9.25 4.93
C LYS A 120 4.55 -8.22 4.53
N ALA A 121 4.91 -6.95 4.46
CA ALA A 121 4.00 -5.88 4.02
C ALA A 121 3.47 -6.15 2.60
N LEU A 122 4.34 -6.60 1.70
CA LEU A 122 3.97 -6.91 0.32
C LEU A 122 3.00 -8.08 0.25
N VAL A 123 3.27 -9.18 0.98
CA VAL A 123 2.38 -10.36 1.05
C VAL A 123 1.01 -10.00 1.61
N LEU A 124 0.96 -9.21 2.68
CA LEU A 124 -0.30 -8.78 3.29
C LEU A 124 -1.15 -7.94 2.34
N VAL A 125 -0.55 -7.01 1.60
CA VAL A 125 -1.29 -6.17 0.63
C VAL A 125 -1.67 -6.95 -0.62
N ALA A 126 -0.80 -7.86 -1.08
CA ALA A 126 -1.06 -8.71 -2.24
C ALA A 126 -2.12 -9.80 -1.96
N GLU A 127 -2.26 -10.22 -0.68
CA GLU A 127 -3.03 -11.41 -0.24
C GLU A 127 -2.59 -12.72 -0.92
N HIS A 128 -1.39 -12.69 -1.50
CA HIS A 128 -0.75 -13.81 -2.19
C HIS A 128 0.73 -13.81 -1.89
N GLU A 129 1.31 -15.01 -1.78
CA GLU A 129 2.75 -15.18 -1.57
C GLU A 129 3.48 -15.67 -2.82
N LYS A 130 2.78 -16.43 -3.67
CA LYS A 130 3.33 -16.96 -4.90
C LYS A 130 3.76 -15.81 -5.82
N ASP A 131 4.84 -16.00 -6.58
CA ASP A 131 5.39 -15.04 -7.55
C ASP A 131 5.90 -13.70 -6.94
N LEU A 132 5.96 -13.60 -5.60
CA LEU A 132 6.60 -12.49 -4.92
C LEU A 132 8.08 -12.82 -4.68
N GLU A 133 8.91 -12.43 -5.62
CA GLU A 133 10.34 -12.73 -5.65
C GLU A 133 11.18 -11.68 -4.89
N GLN A 134 12.43 -12.04 -4.62
CA GLN A 134 13.42 -11.16 -3.98
C GLN A 134 13.59 -9.81 -4.72
N VAL A 135 13.48 -9.81 -6.05
CA VAL A 135 13.58 -8.59 -6.87
C VAL A 135 12.51 -7.55 -6.52
N HIS A 136 11.32 -7.98 -6.09
CA HIS A 136 10.25 -7.06 -5.70
C HIS A 136 10.57 -6.38 -4.36
N VAL A 137 11.17 -7.13 -3.42
CA VAL A 137 11.64 -6.59 -2.13
C VAL A 137 12.76 -5.58 -2.35
N GLU A 138 13.72 -5.87 -3.23
CA GLU A 138 14.83 -4.97 -3.57
C GLU A 138 14.35 -3.68 -4.26
N LYS A 139 13.37 -3.77 -5.14
CA LYS A 139 12.73 -2.59 -5.74
C LYS A 139 12.02 -1.72 -4.69
N LEU A 140 11.35 -2.34 -3.71
CA LEU A 140 10.74 -1.63 -2.58
C LEU A 140 11.79 -0.96 -1.70
N GLU A 141 12.89 -1.66 -1.37
CA GLU A 141 13.99 -1.10 -0.60
C GLU A 141 14.57 0.14 -1.33
N GLY A 142 14.81 0.02 -2.64
CA GLY A 142 15.29 1.13 -3.46
C GLY A 142 14.31 2.30 -3.60
N LEU A 143 13.03 2.12 -3.27
CA LEU A 143 12.05 3.20 -3.33
C LEU A 143 12.25 4.24 -2.20
N PHE A 144 12.86 3.86 -1.07
CA PHE A 144 13.19 4.80 0.01
C PHE A 144 14.13 5.91 -0.45
N GLU A 145 15.02 5.62 -1.39
CA GLU A 145 16.03 6.57 -1.94
C GLU A 145 15.45 7.47 -3.06
N LYS A 146 14.20 7.24 -3.46
CA LYS A 146 13.58 8.02 -4.53
C LYS A 146 12.88 9.26 -3.99
N GLN A 147 12.61 10.21 -4.91
CA GLN A 147 11.86 11.41 -4.58
C GLN A 147 10.43 11.09 -4.11
N VAL A 148 9.94 11.87 -3.15
CA VAL A 148 8.55 11.80 -2.67
C VAL A 148 7.57 11.89 -3.84
N GLY A 149 6.58 10.98 -3.83
CA GLY A 149 5.59 10.85 -4.90
C GLY A 149 5.97 9.86 -6.00
N LYS A 150 7.20 9.29 -5.99
CA LYS A 150 7.56 8.20 -6.91
C LYS A 150 6.73 6.97 -6.59
N ARG A 151 6.26 6.30 -7.64
CA ARG A 151 5.43 5.10 -7.55
C ARG A 151 6.15 3.91 -8.15
N LEU A 152 5.86 2.73 -7.62
CA LEU A 152 6.33 1.43 -8.07
C LEU A 152 5.12 0.50 -8.17
N ASP A 153 4.94 -0.11 -9.33
CA ASP A 153 3.93 -1.14 -9.56
C ASP A 153 4.54 -2.51 -9.32
N LEU A 154 3.80 -3.34 -8.59
CA LEU A 154 4.19 -4.66 -8.11
C LEU A 154 3.13 -5.69 -8.53
N PRO A 155 3.43 -6.99 -8.48
CA PRO A 155 2.45 -8.04 -8.77
C PRO A 155 1.14 -7.89 -7.98
N TYR A 156 0.10 -8.55 -8.45
CA TYR A 156 -1.24 -8.56 -7.84
C TYR A 156 -1.91 -7.20 -7.70
N GLY A 157 -1.51 -6.23 -8.55
CA GLY A 157 -2.06 -4.88 -8.52
C GLY A 157 -1.63 -4.07 -7.30
N VAL A 158 -0.58 -4.47 -6.61
CA VAL A 158 0.00 -3.67 -5.52
C VAL A 158 0.73 -2.46 -6.10
N CYS A 159 0.49 -1.30 -5.53
CA CYS A 159 1.20 -0.07 -5.81
C CYS A 159 1.89 0.43 -4.55
N ALA A 160 3.19 0.64 -4.61
CA ALA A 160 3.97 1.30 -3.57
C ALA A 160 4.23 2.75 -3.96
N CYS A 161 4.14 3.66 -3.01
CA CYS A 161 4.38 5.09 -3.20
C CYS A 161 5.33 5.64 -2.15
N ARG A 162 6.37 6.38 -2.56
CA ARG A 162 7.24 7.13 -1.65
C ARG A 162 6.48 8.34 -1.09
N THR A 163 6.32 8.38 0.22
CA THR A 163 5.67 9.48 0.96
C THR A 163 6.71 10.29 1.73
N TYR A 164 6.32 11.35 2.44
CA TYR A 164 7.25 12.10 3.29
C TYR A 164 7.75 11.28 4.48
N GLU A 165 6.92 10.39 5.00
CA GLU A 165 7.22 9.58 6.19
C GLU A 165 7.89 8.24 5.86
N GLY A 166 7.76 7.77 4.60
CA GLY A 166 8.28 6.45 4.23
C GLY A 166 7.69 5.92 2.93
N ILE A 167 7.16 4.69 2.96
CA ILE A 167 6.52 4.04 1.82
C ILE A 167 5.10 3.65 2.19
N GLU A 168 4.13 3.99 1.34
CA GLU A 168 2.76 3.50 1.41
C GLU A 168 2.56 2.38 0.37
N LEU A 169 2.10 1.21 0.82
CA LEU A 169 1.65 0.11 -0.05
C LEU A 169 0.13 0.03 -0.02
N LYS A 170 -0.47 -0.17 -1.18
CA LYS A 170 -1.92 -0.41 -1.33
C LYS A 170 -2.22 -1.20 -2.58
N ARG A 171 -3.35 -1.89 -2.63
CA ARG A 171 -3.89 -2.37 -3.90
C ARG A 171 -4.39 -1.21 -4.75
N LYS A 172 -4.13 -1.27 -6.05
CA LYS A 172 -4.81 -0.40 -7.01
C LYS A 172 -6.30 -0.78 -6.98
N LYS A 173 -7.13 0.08 -6.41
CA LYS A 173 -8.56 0.01 -6.77
C LYS A 173 -8.61 0.33 -8.26
N LYS A 174 -9.41 -0.41 -9.02
CA LYS A 174 -9.77 0.03 -10.39
C LYS A 174 -10.26 1.45 -10.20
N ASP A 175 -9.48 2.42 -10.72
CA ASP A 175 -9.82 3.84 -10.62
C ASP A 175 -11.18 4.04 -11.33
N THR A 176 -12.25 3.92 -10.59
CA THR A 176 -13.58 4.46 -10.91
C THR A 176 -13.73 5.85 -10.27
N GLU A 177 -12.63 6.49 -9.85
CA GLU A 177 -12.66 7.94 -9.66
C GLU A 177 -12.66 8.58 -11.06
N LEU A 178 -13.83 8.60 -11.67
CA LEU A 178 -14.18 9.54 -12.71
C LEU A 178 -13.74 10.91 -12.16
N ALA A 179 -12.78 11.56 -12.82
CA ALA A 179 -12.55 12.97 -12.59
C ALA A 179 -13.91 13.63 -12.79
N GLU A 180 -14.53 14.07 -11.70
CA GLU A 180 -15.83 14.72 -11.82
C GLU A 180 -15.68 15.91 -12.74
N GLU A 181 -16.61 16.03 -13.68
CA GLU A 181 -16.65 17.16 -14.60
C GLU A 181 -16.80 18.46 -13.82
N GLU A 182 -16.21 19.52 -14.35
CA GLU A 182 -16.36 20.86 -13.85
C GLU A 182 -17.84 21.24 -13.75
N LYS A 183 -18.26 21.72 -12.57
CA LYS A 183 -19.63 22.21 -12.35
C LYS A 183 -19.60 23.70 -12.09
N ASN A 184 -20.26 24.45 -12.95
CA ASN A 184 -20.38 25.91 -12.80
C ASN A 184 -21.38 26.25 -11.70
N LEU A 185 -21.04 27.25 -10.89
CA LEU A 185 -21.95 27.87 -9.94
C LEU A 185 -22.86 28.84 -10.72
N ASP A 186 -24.19 28.67 -10.61
CA ASP A 186 -25.15 29.60 -11.21
C ASP A 186 -25.30 30.84 -10.32
N LEU A 187 -24.36 31.76 -10.44
CA LEU A 187 -24.33 33.00 -9.64
C LEU A 187 -25.46 33.99 -10.02
N LYS A 188 -26.35 33.66 -10.96
CA LYS A 188 -27.58 34.44 -11.22
C LYS A 188 -28.63 34.17 -10.16
N GLN A 189 -28.53 33.04 -9.45
CA GLN A 189 -29.41 32.69 -8.35
C GLN A 189 -28.83 33.19 -7.03
N VAL A 190 -29.68 33.71 -6.16
CA VAL A 190 -29.28 34.23 -4.83
C VAL A 190 -28.68 33.14 -3.93
N SER A 191 -29.03 31.91 -4.15
CA SER A 191 -28.48 30.77 -3.42
C SER A 191 -28.55 29.48 -4.23
N GLY A 192 -27.62 28.55 -3.97
CA GLY A 192 -27.64 27.27 -4.65
C GLY A 192 -26.83 26.22 -3.88
N LYS A 193 -27.01 24.95 -4.31
CA LYS A 193 -26.24 23.80 -3.80
C LYS A 193 -25.75 22.97 -4.97
N ILE A 194 -24.51 22.49 -4.87
CA ILE A 194 -23.87 21.63 -5.86
C ILE A 194 -23.24 20.45 -5.14
N SER A 195 -23.56 19.23 -5.58
CA SER A 195 -22.84 18.02 -5.18
C SER A 195 -21.63 17.81 -6.09
N TYR A 196 -20.47 17.65 -5.50
CA TYR A 196 -19.21 17.40 -6.18
C TYR A 196 -18.43 16.31 -5.45
N GLY A 197 -18.39 15.09 -5.99
CA GLY A 197 -17.90 13.90 -5.31
C GLY A 197 -18.60 13.66 -4.00
N LYS A 198 -17.81 13.54 -2.95
CA LYS A 198 -18.31 13.40 -1.57
C LYS A 198 -18.67 14.75 -0.90
N TRP A 199 -18.56 15.86 -1.64
CA TRP A 199 -18.76 17.19 -1.10
C TRP A 199 -20.13 17.73 -1.51
N GLU A 200 -20.83 18.37 -0.57
CA GLU A 200 -21.95 19.26 -0.85
C GLU A 200 -21.47 20.68 -0.62
N ILE A 201 -21.52 21.49 -1.69
CA ILE A 201 -21.09 22.91 -1.67
C ILE A 201 -22.33 23.75 -1.83
N SER A 202 -22.61 24.58 -0.83
CA SER A 202 -23.70 25.56 -0.86
C SER A 202 -23.15 26.97 -0.93
N TYR A 203 -23.80 27.84 -1.67
CA TYR A 203 -23.45 29.24 -1.73
C TYR A 203 -24.69 30.11 -1.56
N ARG A 204 -24.48 31.34 -1.10
CA ARG A 204 -25.51 32.36 -0.97
C ARG A 204 -24.90 33.72 -1.30
N ILE A 205 -25.62 34.50 -2.10
CA ILE A 205 -25.29 35.89 -2.44
C ILE A 205 -26.20 36.80 -1.62
N PHE A 206 -25.67 37.86 -1.05
CA PHE A 206 -26.41 38.81 -0.24
C PHE A 206 -25.71 40.19 -0.29
N GLU A 207 -26.49 41.25 -0.07
CA GLU A 207 -25.97 42.58 0.04
C GLU A 207 -25.17 42.77 1.33
N LYS A 208 -24.06 43.52 1.27
CA LYS A 208 -23.18 43.76 2.41
C LYS A 208 -23.91 44.37 3.61
N GLU A 209 -24.90 45.17 3.34
CA GLU A 209 -25.71 45.87 4.36
C GLU A 209 -26.66 44.93 5.12
N GLU A 210 -27.05 43.83 4.52
CA GLU A 210 -27.88 42.79 5.17
C GLU A 210 -27.12 41.99 6.19
N CYS A 211 -25.77 41.98 6.11
CA CYS A 211 -24.94 41.19 6.98
C CYS A 211 -24.34 42.00 8.13
N ARG A 212 -25.07 42.13 9.22
CA ARG A 212 -24.58 42.71 10.48
C ARG A 212 -23.65 41.78 11.28
N CYS A 213 -23.35 40.60 10.78
CA CYS A 213 -22.55 39.59 11.48
C CYS A 213 -21.08 39.70 11.14
N GLN A 214 -20.21 39.44 12.12
CA GLN A 214 -18.77 39.23 11.87
C GLN A 214 -18.56 38.04 10.94
N ILE A 215 -17.67 38.19 9.95
CA ILE A 215 -17.30 37.14 9.00
C ILE A 215 -16.75 35.92 9.77
N PRO A 216 -17.42 34.77 9.75
CA PRO A 216 -16.99 33.61 10.52
C PRO A 216 -15.67 33.03 9.97
N LYS A 217 -14.65 32.93 10.80
CA LYS A 217 -13.36 32.30 10.48
C LYS A 217 -13.45 30.76 10.50
N LYS A 218 -14.38 30.16 9.75
CA LYS A 218 -14.55 28.69 9.69
C LYS A 218 -13.75 28.09 8.54
N THR A 219 -13.27 26.86 8.73
CA THR A 219 -12.45 26.14 7.74
C THR A 219 -13.23 25.87 6.44
N TYR A 220 -14.50 25.50 6.57
CA TYR A 220 -15.37 25.10 5.46
C TYR A 220 -16.44 26.15 5.12
N THR A 221 -16.25 27.40 5.51
CA THR A 221 -17.12 28.53 5.14
C THR A 221 -16.23 29.71 4.82
N LYS A 222 -16.37 30.28 3.63
CA LYS A 222 -15.58 31.43 3.17
C LYS A 222 -16.49 32.45 2.53
N TRP A 223 -16.13 33.69 2.65
CA TRP A 223 -16.81 34.84 2.08
C TRP A 223 -15.95 35.45 0.96
N PHE A 224 -16.59 35.85 -0.10
CA PHE A 224 -15.94 36.41 -1.27
C PHE A 224 -16.64 37.69 -1.68
N ASP A 225 -15.88 38.68 -2.16
CA ASP A 225 -16.45 39.88 -2.76
C ASP A 225 -16.98 39.50 -4.16
N TYR A 226 -18.29 39.53 -4.29
CA TYR A 226 -18.98 39.18 -5.53
C TYR A 226 -18.67 40.21 -6.67
N GLY A 227 -18.43 41.49 -6.33
CA GLY A 227 -18.11 42.52 -7.30
C GLY A 227 -16.79 42.37 -8.05
N ILE A 228 -15.89 41.53 -7.50
CA ILE A 228 -14.58 41.27 -8.09
C ILE A 228 -14.63 40.08 -9.08
N ILE A 229 -15.63 39.21 -8.97
CA ILE A 229 -15.80 38.04 -9.83
C ILE A 229 -16.23 38.52 -11.24
N LYS A 230 -15.40 38.25 -12.25
CA LYS A 230 -15.60 38.69 -13.63
C LYS A 230 -16.12 37.61 -14.56
N GLN A 231 -15.86 36.36 -14.26
CA GLN A 231 -16.21 35.20 -15.08
C GLN A 231 -17.03 34.17 -14.28
N SER A 232 -17.41 33.08 -14.94
CA SER A 232 -18.07 31.96 -14.25
C SER A 232 -17.17 31.35 -13.22
N VAL A 233 -17.70 31.12 -12.04
CA VAL A 233 -17.01 30.37 -10.97
C VAL A 233 -17.41 28.92 -11.05
N ALA A 234 -16.44 28.05 -10.99
CA ALA A 234 -16.67 26.62 -11.07
C ALA A 234 -16.10 25.86 -9.88
N VAL A 235 -16.74 24.74 -9.56
CA VAL A 235 -16.20 23.68 -8.70
C VAL A 235 -15.52 22.66 -9.59
N ARG A 236 -14.23 22.44 -9.38
CA ARG A 236 -13.44 21.48 -10.15
C ARG A 236 -12.21 20.99 -9.40
N THR A 237 -11.54 20.00 -9.93
CA THR A 237 -10.20 19.60 -9.49
C THR A 237 -9.11 20.47 -10.12
N ARG A 238 -7.86 20.26 -9.70
CA ARG A 238 -6.70 21.04 -10.16
C ARG A 238 -6.41 20.83 -11.66
N ARG A 239 -5.92 21.90 -12.29
CA ARG A 239 -5.42 21.91 -13.68
C ARG A 239 -3.99 22.46 -13.76
N ALA A 240 -3.34 22.17 -14.86
CA ALA A 240 -2.05 22.80 -15.15
C ALA A 240 -2.22 24.32 -15.31
N GLY A 241 -1.34 25.08 -14.68
CA GLY A 241 -1.42 26.55 -14.73
C GLY A 241 -2.16 27.21 -13.57
N ASP A 242 -2.89 26.46 -12.75
CA ASP A 242 -3.63 26.99 -11.60
C ASP A 242 -2.71 27.71 -10.60
N PHE A 243 -3.18 28.86 -10.12
CA PHE A 243 -2.50 29.68 -9.12
C PHE A 243 -3.49 30.26 -8.10
N ILE A 244 -2.97 30.64 -6.95
CA ILE A 244 -3.71 31.35 -5.90
C ILE A 244 -2.96 32.62 -5.51
N VAL A 245 -3.68 33.69 -5.21
CA VAL A 245 -3.10 34.92 -4.66
C VAL A 245 -2.92 34.75 -3.15
N ILE A 246 -1.69 34.97 -2.67
CA ILE A 246 -1.31 34.65 -1.29
C ILE A 246 -1.21 35.86 -0.37
N ASP A 247 -1.05 37.04 -0.91
CA ASP A 247 -0.89 38.31 -0.18
C ASP A 247 -1.70 39.42 -0.80
N GLU A 248 -1.79 40.56 -0.07
CA GLU A 248 -2.54 41.76 -0.49
C GLU A 248 -1.83 42.54 -1.61
N SER A 249 -0.55 42.29 -1.84
CA SER A 249 0.22 42.89 -2.94
C SER A 249 -0.01 42.17 -4.28
N GLY A 250 -0.84 41.14 -4.30
CA GLY A 250 -1.17 40.35 -5.51
C GLY A 250 -0.17 39.26 -5.84
N GLY A 251 0.69 38.88 -4.89
CA GLY A 251 1.67 37.78 -5.07
C GLY A 251 1.00 36.47 -5.42
N ARG A 252 1.40 35.87 -6.56
CA ARG A 252 0.82 34.65 -7.10
C ARG A 252 1.66 33.43 -6.74
N GLN A 253 1.03 32.38 -6.24
CA GLN A 253 1.66 31.09 -6.00
C GLN A 253 1.03 30.02 -6.87
N LYS A 254 1.84 29.27 -7.65
CA LYS A 254 1.35 28.10 -8.41
C LYS A 254 0.76 27.09 -7.44
N LEU A 255 -0.41 26.55 -7.76
CA LEU A 255 -1.11 25.57 -6.93
C LEU A 255 -0.26 24.32 -6.65
N LYS A 256 0.53 23.87 -7.64
CA LYS A 256 1.51 22.77 -7.46
C LYS A 256 2.50 23.07 -6.33
N SER A 257 3.09 24.28 -6.31
CA SER A 257 4.04 24.69 -5.28
C SER A 257 3.38 24.83 -3.91
N TYR A 258 2.15 25.34 -3.87
CA TYR A 258 1.37 25.41 -2.64
C TYR A 258 1.17 24.03 -2.00
N PHE A 259 0.74 23.02 -2.78
CA PHE A 259 0.55 21.64 -2.28
C PHE A 259 1.85 21.01 -1.80
N ILE A 260 2.99 21.28 -2.47
CA ILE A 260 4.30 20.80 -2.04
C ILE A 260 4.69 21.43 -0.70
N ASN A 261 4.58 22.75 -0.59
CA ASN A 261 4.93 23.50 0.63
C ASN A 261 4.07 23.09 1.83
N LYS A 262 2.81 22.73 1.59
CA LYS A 262 1.89 22.22 2.61
C LYS A 262 2.02 20.69 2.85
N LYS A 263 2.98 20.02 2.18
CA LYS A 263 3.23 18.57 2.28
C LYS A 263 1.99 17.70 2.00
N ILE A 264 1.05 18.20 1.16
CA ILE A 264 -0.15 17.44 0.80
C ILE A 264 0.27 16.29 -0.13
N PRO A 265 -0.07 15.03 0.20
CA PRO A 265 0.27 13.87 -0.62
C PRO A 265 -0.29 13.97 -2.04
N VAL A 266 0.47 13.51 -3.03
CA VAL A 266 0.08 13.61 -4.46
C VAL A 266 -1.28 12.96 -4.74
N ALA A 267 -1.56 11.83 -4.07
CA ALA A 267 -2.82 11.10 -4.21
C ALA A 267 -4.04 11.91 -3.73
N GLU A 268 -3.89 12.76 -2.71
CA GLU A 268 -4.98 13.56 -2.16
C GLU A 268 -5.26 14.81 -2.99
N ARG A 269 -4.23 15.34 -3.70
CA ARG A 269 -4.33 16.59 -4.47
C ARG A 269 -5.39 16.54 -5.57
N ALA A 270 -5.63 15.36 -6.14
CA ALA A 270 -6.63 15.16 -7.19
C ALA A 270 -8.07 15.19 -6.66
N GLY A 271 -8.29 14.83 -5.40
CA GLY A 271 -9.61 14.79 -4.76
C GLY A 271 -9.99 16.08 -3.99
N ILE A 272 -9.12 17.11 -3.95
CA ILE A 272 -9.42 18.37 -3.28
C ILE A 272 -10.23 19.25 -4.23
N PRO A 273 -11.49 19.60 -3.89
CA PRO A 273 -12.27 20.51 -4.70
C PRO A 273 -11.72 21.94 -4.61
N LEU A 274 -11.75 22.62 -5.73
CA LEU A 274 -11.33 24.00 -5.88
C LEU A 274 -12.53 24.82 -6.32
N ILE A 275 -12.68 26.00 -5.73
CA ILE A 275 -13.56 27.04 -6.26
C ILE A 275 -12.66 27.94 -7.11
N ALA A 276 -12.93 28.01 -8.40
CA ALA A 276 -12.03 28.65 -9.37
C ALA A 276 -12.77 29.53 -10.38
N GLU A 277 -12.13 30.61 -10.74
CA GLU A 277 -12.47 31.48 -11.89
C GLU A 277 -11.36 31.30 -12.94
N GLY A 278 -11.64 30.53 -13.98
CA GLY A 278 -10.60 30.13 -14.94
C GLY A 278 -9.44 29.41 -14.28
N SER A 279 -8.21 29.96 -14.37
CA SER A 279 -6.99 29.40 -13.72
C SER A 279 -6.71 29.98 -12.34
N GLU A 280 -7.45 31.00 -11.92
CA GLU A 280 -7.32 31.64 -10.62
C GLU A 280 -8.18 30.91 -9.58
N ILE A 281 -7.56 30.47 -8.47
CA ILE A 281 -8.23 29.74 -7.43
C ILE A 281 -8.72 30.71 -6.35
N LEU A 282 -10.05 30.80 -6.18
CA LEU A 282 -10.67 31.56 -5.10
C LEU A 282 -10.50 30.86 -3.75
N TRP A 283 -10.69 29.55 -3.76
CA TRP A 283 -10.61 28.75 -2.54
C TRP A 283 -10.18 27.31 -2.80
N ILE A 284 -9.17 26.88 -2.08
CA ILE A 284 -8.79 25.47 -1.92
C ILE A 284 -9.60 24.94 -0.74
N VAL A 285 -10.65 24.18 -0.99
CA VAL A 285 -11.61 23.74 0.04
C VAL A 285 -10.89 23.02 1.19
N GLY A 286 -11.19 23.44 2.42
CA GLY A 286 -10.52 22.92 3.61
C GLY A 286 -9.11 23.42 3.90
N CYS A 287 -8.52 24.22 2.96
CA CYS A 287 -7.12 24.68 3.09
C CYS A 287 -7.02 26.21 3.15
N ARG A 288 -7.10 26.89 2.01
CA ARG A 288 -6.79 28.32 1.91
C ARG A 288 -7.72 29.07 0.94
N GLN A 289 -8.13 30.27 1.33
CA GLN A 289 -8.81 31.25 0.49
C GLN A 289 -7.77 32.17 -0.15
N SER A 290 -8.03 32.58 -1.39
CA SER A 290 -7.27 33.63 -2.09
C SER A 290 -7.46 34.99 -1.42
N LYS A 291 -6.40 35.80 -1.39
CA LYS A 291 -6.46 37.19 -0.91
C LYS A 291 -7.09 38.14 -1.92
N ALA A 292 -7.12 37.76 -3.18
CA ALA A 292 -7.70 38.60 -4.23
C ALA A 292 -9.22 38.80 -4.10
N TYR A 293 -9.93 37.94 -3.39
CA TYR A 293 -11.39 37.92 -3.30
C TYR A 293 -11.88 38.08 -1.83
N GLN A 294 -11.08 38.70 -0.98
CA GLN A 294 -11.41 38.97 0.43
C GLN A 294 -11.90 40.42 0.63
#